data_ff3b8f561c666f22a8915de6891c2b62
#
_entry.id   ff3b8f561c666f22a8915de6891c2b62
#
_cell.length_a   1.000
_cell.length_b   1.000
_cell.length_c   1.000
_cell.angle_alpha   90.00
_cell.angle_beta   90.00
_cell.angle_gamma   90.00
#
_symmetry.space_group_name_H-M   'P 1'
#
loop_
_entity.id
_entity.type
_entity.pdbx_description
1 polymer ?
#
loop_
_entity_poly.entity_id
_entity_poly.type
_entity_poly.pdbx_seq_one_letter_code
_entity_poly.pdbx_strand_id
1 'polypeptide(L)'
;MSFQRFLPYIAAVLLSAGCSRSTVDFEIDNPTDAPLTLSVDQQVHTLPPHTSMPLVLEPGQYRLQSEKIGSVRMVVYADGIGGLINPAMAEYVIVTEQYVTSKTNSGGLASKIELNDVEIEGPYVKATGLFIPRRWDVGLMGELPDTVVSNSPETSSDYRTKLYNVPGFFEYLDAGEDLKAAFGPGGYQVPAASVAFTPAQLPALPAAYEAQGKPMRDLYARYLAATDAGEQRRLKKASLKLWQDFVKTRAQLSGQSPVADDVQANAFASAFFDLWTQPAVILPDPAPAG
;
A
#
# COMPACT_ATOMS: atom_id res chain seq x y z
N MET A 1 -23.49 72.20 -18.33
CA MET A 1 -23.94 71.30 -17.23
C MET A 1 -23.90 69.87 -17.75
N SER A 2 -22.85 69.16 -17.41
CA SER A 2 -22.60 67.79 -17.95
C SER A 2 -22.82 66.80 -16.82
N PHE A 3 -23.82 65.91 -16.98
CA PHE A 3 -24.12 64.86 -16.04
C PHE A 3 -23.27 63.63 -16.36
N GLN A 4 -22.27 63.38 -15.56
CA GLN A 4 -21.48 62.14 -15.59
C GLN A 4 -22.25 61.05 -14.88
N ARG A 5 -22.65 60.01 -15.61
CA ARG A 5 -23.27 58.79 -15.08
C ARG A 5 -22.16 57.86 -14.53
N PHE A 6 -22.12 57.65 -13.21
CA PHE A 6 -21.34 56.62 -12.57
C PHE A 6 -22.06 55.26 -12.76
N LEU A 7 -21.42 54.32 -13.44
CA LEU A 7 -21.78 52.87 -13.41
C LEU A 7 -21.03 52.25 -12.22
N PRO A 8 -21.72 51.50 -11.34
CA PRO A 8 -21.04 50.66 -10.37
C PRO A 8 -20.56 49.37 -11.05
N TYR A 9 -19.30 49.11 -11.06
CA TYR A 9 -18.70 47.79 -11.36
C TYR A 9 -19.04 46.83 -10.22
N ILE A 10 -19.94 45.89 -10.47
CA ILE A 10 -20.14 44.72 -9.60
C ILE A 10 -19.02 43.75 -9.93
N ALA A 11 -17.99 43.71 -9.09
CA ALA A 11 -16.97 42.65 -9.10
C ALA A 11 -17.59 41.37 -8.58
N ALA A 12 -17.92 40.47 -9.48
CA ALA A 12 -18.30 39.08 -9.13
C ALA A 12 -17.04 38.35 -8.63
N VAL A 13 -16.87 38.28 -7.32
CA VAL A 13 -15.88 37.42 -6.68
C VAL A 13 -16.39 35.98 -6.85
N LEU A 14 -15.87 35.29 -7.86
CA LEU A 14 -15.97 33.85 -7.97
C LEU A 14 -15.20 33.24 -6.78
N LEU A 15 -15.91 32.92 -5.72
CA LEU A 15 -15.42 32.01 -4.68
C LEU A 15 -15.27 30.63 -5.34
N SER A 16 -14.10 30.36 -5.90
CA SER A 16 -13.67 29.00 -6.17
C SER A 16 -13.60 28.30 -4.81
N ALA A 17 -14.65 27.57 -4.47
CA ALA A 17 -14.61 26.57 -3.42
C ALA A 17 -13.56 25.56 -3.84
N GLY A 18 -12.33 25.78 -3.40
CA GLY A 18 -11.23 24.84 -3.53
C GLY A 18 -11.62 23.62 -2.69
N CYS A 19 -12.25 22.63 -3.33
CA CYS A 19 -12.22 21.28 -2.80
C CYS A 19 -10.75 20.95 -2.65
N SER A 20 -10.22 20.88 -1.43
CA SER A 20 -8.91 20.33 -1.17
C SER A 20 -8.95 18.88 -1.64
N ARG A 21 -8.46 18.63 -2.86
CA ARG A 21 -8.24 17.27 -3.35
C ARG A 21 -7.16 16.71 -2.47
N SER A 22 -7.52 15.76 -1.63
CA SER A 22 -6.53 15.04 -0.83
C SER A 22 -5.67 14.23 -1.78
N THR A 23 -4.40 14.58 -1.87
CA THR A 23 -3.41 13.79 -2.59
C THR A 23 -2.97 12.59 -1.75
N VAL A 24 -2.41 11.60 -2.41
CA VAL A 24 -1.83 10.41 -1.79
C VAL A 24 -0.36 10.34 -2.18
N ASP A 25 0.52 10.17 -1.19
CA ASP A 25 1.96 10.19 -1.37
C ASP A 25 2.50 8.77 -1.60
N PHE A 26 3.17 8.58 -2.73
CA PHE A 26 3.86 7.34 -3.10
C PHE A 26 5.36 7.59 -3.22
N GLU A 27 6.11 6.50 -3.19
CA GLU A 27 7.51 6.44 -3.63
C GLU A 27 7.61 5.55 -4.86
N ILE A 28 8.53 5.85 -5.78
CA ILE A 28 8.95 4.93 -6.86
C ILE A 28 10.42 4.62 -6.60
N ASP A 29 10.81 3.35 -6.70
CA ASP A 29 12.20 2.94 -6.49
C ASP A 29 12.76 2.14 -7.66
N ASN A 30 14.04 2.35 -7.91
CA ASN A 30 14.85 1.57 -8.83
C ASN A 30 16.06 0.99 -8.08
N PRO A 31 15.94 -0.19 -7.48
CA PRO A 31 17.05 -0.83 -6.77
C PRO A 31 18.03 -1.58 -7.70
N THR A 32 17.89 -1.44 -9.02
CA THR A 32 18.69 -2.16 -10.02
C THR A 32 19.89 -1.35 -10.51
N ASP A 33 20.85 -2.02 -11.16
CA ASP A 33 22.06 -1.41 -11.74
C ASP A 33 21.81 -0.70 -13.08
N ALA A 34 20.59 -0.77 -13.62
CA ALA A 34 20.23 -0.16 -14.89
C ALA A 34 19.16 0.93 -14.69
N PRO A 35 19.13 1.98 -15.54
CA PRO A 35 18.06 2.95 -15.51
C PRO A 35 16.70 2.28 -15.73
N LEU A 36 15.69 2.73 -14.99
CA LEU A 36 14.33 2.23 -15.08
C LEU A 36 13.38 3.36 -15.51
N THR A 37 12.49 3.05 -16.45
CA THR A 37 11.46 4.00 -16.91
C THR A 37 10.08 3.48 -16.52
N LEU A 38 9.31 4.35 -15.86
CA LEU A 38 7.89 4.14 -15.55
C LEU A 38 7.07 5.28 -16.14
N SER A 39 6.09 4.96 -16.95
CA SER A 39 5.06 5.91 -17.35
C SER A 39 3.86 5.81 -16.41
N VAL A 40 3.40 6.97 -15.93
CA VAL A 40 2.15 7.13 -15.18
C VAL A 40 1.24 8.00 -16.04
N ASP A 41 0.27 7.39 -16.71
CA ASP A 41 -0.49 7.97 -17.82
C ASP A 41 0.45 8.51 -18.92
N GLN A 42 0.50 9.84 -19.08
CA GLN A 42 1.34 10.51 -20.08
C GLN A 42 2.68 11.03 -19.50
N GLN A 43 2.86 10.91 -18.18
CA GLN A 43 4.09 11.36 -17.51
C GLN A 43 5.11 10.22 -17.47
N VAL A 44 6.30 10.48 -17.97
CA VAL A 44 7.40 9.52 -17.99
C VAL A 44 8.41 9.87 -16.90
N HIS A 45 8.63 8.92 -16.00
CA HIS A 45 9.61 9.00 -14.93
C HIS A 45 10.78 8.07 -15.26
N THR A 46 11.99 8.62 -15.36
CA THR A 46 13.22 7.83 -15.55
C THR A 46 14.04 7.91 -14.27
N LEU A 47 14.22 6.77 -13.62
CA LEU A 47 15.01 6.65 -12.39
C LEU A 47 16.40 6.10 -12.75
N PRO A 48 17.47 6.82 -12.40
CA PRO A 48 18.82 6.26 -12.43
C PRO A 48 18.93 4.99 -11.57
N PRO A 49 19.98 4.18 -11.75
CA PRO A 49 20.28 3.07 -10.86
C PRO A 49 20.30 3.50 -9.38
N HIS A 50 19.80 2.64 -8.50
CA HIS A 50 19.83 2.82 -7.03
C HIS A 50 19.24 4.17 -6.55
N THR A 51 18.16 4.63 -7.21
CA THR A 51 17.49 5.87 -6.81
C THR A 51 16.01 5.68 -6.58
N SER A 52 15.50 6.44 -5.62
CA SER A 52 14.07 6.56 -5.33
C SER A 52 13.60 7.98 -5.60
N MET A 53 12.31 8.15 -5.85
CA MET A 53 11.70 9.47 -5.99
C MET A 53 10.28 9.50 -5.41
N PRO A 54 9.82 10.65 -4.88
CA PRO A 54 8.44 10.82 -4.48
C PRO A 54 7.53 10.93 -5.70
N LEU A 55 6.31 10.42 -5.57
CA LEU A 55 5.23 10.59 -6.54
C LEU A 55 3.94 10.93 -5.79
N VAL A 56 3.33 12.06 -6.11
CA VAL A 56 2.08 12.51 -5.49
C VAL A 56 0.96 12.37 -6.51
N LEU A 57 -0.08 11.60 -6.16
CA LEU A 57 -1.22 11.36 -7.04
C LEU A 57 -2.53 11.82 -6.38
N GLU A 58 -3.43 12.36 -7.17
CA GLU A 58 -4.81 12.59 -6.75
C GLU A 58 -5.58 11.24 -6.75
N PRO A 59 -6.68 11.13 -5.98
CA PRO A 59 -7.59 10.00 -6.11
C PRO A 59 -8.09 9.88 -7.54
N GLY A 60 -8.05 8.67 -8.10
CA GLY A 60 -8.42 8.46 -9.49
C GLY A 60 -7.86 7.16 -10.07
N GLN A 61 -7.89 7.07 -11.37
CA GLN A 61 -7.40 5.93 -12.11
C GLN A 61 -6.24 6.32 -13.00
N TYR A 62 -5.16 5.55 -12.94
CA TYR A 62 -3.92 5.76 -13.66
C TYR A 62 -3.53 4.51 -14.45
N ARG A 63 -2.88 4.71 -15.59
CA ARG A 63 -2.20 3.64 -16.32
C ARG A 63 -0.72 3.68 -15.96
N LEU A 64 -0.21 2.58 -15.43
CA LEU A 64 1.22 2.39 -15.21
C LEU A 64 1.77 1.53 -16.34
N GLN A 65 2.92 1.92 -16.89
CA GLN A 65 3.58 1.17 -17.95
C GLN A 65 5.10 1.19 -17.78
N SER A 66 5.73 0.03 -17.85
CA SER A 66 7.17 -0.12 -17.98
C SER A 66 7.50 -1.38 -18.78
N GLU A 67 8.77 -1.54 -19.18
CA GLU A 67 9.21 -2.72 -19.91
C GLU A 67 8.92 -4.03 -19.15
N LYS A 68 9.17 -4.03 -17.83
CA LYS A 68 9.04 -5.23 -17.00
C LYS A 68 7.59 -5.58 -16.66
N ILE A 69 6.75 -4.60 -16.40
CA ILE A 69 5.36 -4.82 -15.97
C ILE A 69 4.33 -4.79 -17.11
N GLY A 70 4.74 -4.40 -18.32
CA GLY A 70 3.79 -4.11 -19.38
C GLY A 70 2.90 -2.92 -19.04
N SER A 71 1.60 -3.02 -19.35
CA SER A 71 0.60 -1.99 -19.02
C SER A 71 -0.40 -2.53 -18.00
N VAL A 72 -0.60 -1.77 -16.94
CA VAL A 72 -1.57 -2.10 -15.87
C VAL A 72 -2.32 -0.84 -15.45
N ARG A 73 -3.45 -1.04 -14.81
CA ARG A 73 -4.29 0.03 -14.26
C ARG A 73 -4.12 0.11 -12.76
N MET A 74 -3.88 1.29 -12.22
CA MET A 74 -3.82 1.58 -10.79
C MET A 74 -5.00 2.48 -10.41
N VAL A 75 -5.78 2.08 -9.42
CA VAL A 75 -6.81 2.94 -8.82
C VAL A 75 -6.29 3.47 -7.51
N VAL A 76 -6.17 4.79 -7.39
CA VAL A 76 -5.75 5.49 -6.16
C VAL A 76 -7.01 5.93 -5.41
N TYR A 77 -7.07 5.60 -4.13
CA TYR A 77 -8.22 5.90 -3.30
C TYR A 77 -8.00 7.14 -2.43
N ALA A 78 -9.08 7.88 -2.22
CA ALA A 78 -9.08 9.03 -1.32
C ALA A 78 -8.73 8.63 0.12
N ASP A 79 -8.00 9.53 0.80
CA ASP A 79 -7.60 9.35 2.21
C ASP A 79 -6.68 8.13 2.44
N GLY A 80 -6.00 7.66 1.39
CA GLY A 80 -4.96 6.64 1.48
C GLY A 80 -3.65 7.23 1.99
N ILE A 81 -2.85 6.40 2.68
CA ILE A 81 -1.51 6.78 3.17
C ILE A 81 -0.40 6.52 2.14
N GLY A 82 -0.76 6.03 0.95
CA GLY A 82 0.17 5.73 -0.13
C GLY A 82 0.95 4.43 0.04
N GLY A 83 2.15 4.40 -0.51
CA GLY A 83 3.02 3.24 -0.51
C GLY A 83 4.14 3.32 -1.53
N LEU A 84 4.73 2.18 -1.85
CA LEU A 84 5.78 2.05 -2.84
C LEU A 84 5.21 1.49 -4.16
N ILE A 85 5.50 2.16 -5.26
CA ILE A 85 5.34 1.63 -6.61
C ILE A 85 6.70 1.04 -7.02
N ASN A 86 6.72 -0.27 -7.28
CA ASN A 86 7.91 -1.07 -7.51
C ASN A 86 7.93 -1.63 -8.94
N PRO A 87 8.25 -0.82 -9.95
CA PRO A 87 8.25 -1.26 -11.34
C PRO A 87 9.38 -2.27 -11.65
N ALA A 88 10.40 -2.34 -10.80
CA ALA A 88 11.43 -3.36 -10.87
C ALA A 88 10.98 -4.74 -10.39
N MET A 89 9.81 -4.84 -9.71
CA MET A 89 9.33 -6.06 -9.07
C MET A 89 10.37 -6.69 -8.11
N ALA A 90 11.18 -5.83 -7.49
CA ALA A 90 12.18 -6.22 -6.52
C ALA A 90 11.56 -6.60 -5.18
N GLU A 91 12.33 -7.25 -4.33
CA GLU A 91 11.99 -7.50 -2.93
C GLU A 91 12.43 -6.32 -2.06
N TYR A 92 11.66 -6.09 -1.00
CA TYR A 92 11.94 -5.07 0.02
C TYR A 92 11.84 -5.69 1.39
N VAL A 93 12.46 -5.04 2.37
CA VAL A 93 12.42 -5.47 3.77
C VAL A 93 11.94 -4.32 4.62
N ILE A 94 10.90 -4.58 5.43
CA ILE A 94 10.48 -3.67 6.49
C ILE A 94 11.15 -4.12 7.77
N VAL A 95 12.00 -3.26 8.32
CA VAL A 95 12.70 -3.47 9.58
C VAL A 95 11.94 -2.78 10.70
N THR A 96 11.81 -3.45 11.85
CA THR A 96 11.23 -2.86 13.08
C THR A 96 12.36 -2.60 14.08
N GLU A 97 12.64 -1.32 14.34
CA GLU A 97 13.55 -0.90 15.40
C GLU A 97 12.83 -0.68 16.70
N GLN A 98 13.42 -1.18 17.78
CA GLN A 98 12.93 -1.02 19.16
C GLN A 98 13.79 -0.02 19.92
N TYR A 99 13.17 1.06 20.36
CA TYR A 99 13.78 2.08 21.22
C TYR A 99 13.40 1.80 22.66
N VAL A 100 14.37 1.46 23.52
CA VAL A 100 14.14 1.09 24.91
C VAL A 100 14.71 2.14 25.86
N THR A 101 13.97 2.49 26.91
CA THR A 101 14.39 3.46 27.95
C THR A 101 15.19 2.80 29.06
N SER A 102 15.14 1.48 29.18
CA SER A 102 15.88 0.69 30.17
C SER A 102 16.39 -0.61 29.55
N LYS A 103 17.46 -1.18 30.12
CA LYS A 103 18.03 -2.49 29.72
C LYS A 103 17.10 -3.68 30.07
N THR A 104 15.82 -3.56 29.88
CA THR A 104 14.89 -4.69 29.93
C THR A 104 15.10 -5.55 28.69
N ASN A 105 15.22 -6.86 28.88
CA ASN A 105 15.35 -7.83 27.82
C ASN A 105 14.34 -7.53 26.71
N SER A 106 14.84 -7.08 25.59
CA SER A 106 14.09 -7.03 24.35
C SER A 106 13.80 -8.46 23.92
N GLY A 107 12.68 -9.01 24.35
CA GLY A 107 12.11 -10.19 23.71
C GLY A 107 11.80 -9.78 22.28
N GLY A 108 12.77 -9.94 21.38
CA GLY A 108 12.69 -9.46 20.03
C GLY A 108 11.52 -10.11 19.30
N LEU A 109 10.88 -9.35 18.46
CA LEU A 109 9.97 -9.84 17.40
C LEU A 109 10.85 -10.63 16.40
N ALA A 110 11.32 -11.81 16.80
CA ALA A 110 12.11 -12.66 15.91
C ALA A 110 11.18 -13.22 14.84
N SER A 111 11.42 -12.83 13.61
CA SER A 111 10.84 -13.44 12.41
C SER A 111 11.96 -13.91 11.49
N LYS A 112 11.61 -14.68 10.48
CA LYS A 112 12.53 -15.13 9.46
C LYS A 112 12.02 -14.64 8.13
N ILE A 113 12.90 -14.07 7.33
CA ILE A 113 12.66 -13.76 5.93
C ILE A 113 13.60 -14.55 5.06
N GLU A 114 13.22 -14.78 3.82
CA GLU A 114 14.02 -15.47 2.83
C GLU A 114 14.22 -14.56 1.63
N LEU A 115 15.48 -14.30 1.28
CA LEU A 115 15.89 -13.53 0.11
C LEU A 115 16.77 -14.43 -0.77
N ASN A 116 16.36 -14.71 -2.01
CA ASN A 116 17.05 -15.64 -2.92
C ASN A 116 17.52 -16.95 -2.21
N ASP A 117 16.62 -17.63 -1.51
CA ASP A 117 16.88 -18.87 -0.74
C ASP A 117 17.82 -18.70 0.48
N VAL A 118 18.21 -17.48 0.84
CA VAL A 118 18.98 -17.17 2.05
C VAL A 118 18.04 -16.74 3.17
N GLU A 119 18.04 -17.51 4.27
CA GLU A 119 17.23 -17.22 5.47
C GLU A 119 17.96 -16.21 6.37
N ILE A 120 17.25 -15.14 6.76
CA ILE A 120 17.76 -14.08 7.63
C ILE A 120 16.80 -13.91 8.81
N GLU A 121 17.29 -14.05 10.03
CA GLU A 121 16.53 -13.88 11.26
C GLU A 121 16.60 -12.43 11.76
N GLY A 122 15.46 -11.91 12.24
CA GLY A 122 15.38 -10.59 12.85
C GLY A 122 13.96 -10.04 12.86
N PRO A 123 13.78 -8.80 13.30
CA PRO A 123 12.48 -8.12 13.30
C PRO A 123 12.11 -7.61 11.90
N TYR A 124 12.09 -8.52 10.93
CA TYR A 124 12.01 -8.22 9.50
C TYR A 124 10.73 -8.76 8.87
N VAL A 125 10.17 -8.02 7.93
CA VAL A 125 9.04 -8.45 7.10
C VAL A 125 9.40 -8.23 5.63
N LYS A 126 9.37 -9.30 4.83
CA LYS A 126 9.55 -9.20 3.39
C LYS A 126 8.30 -8.61 2.74
N ALA A 127 8.49 -7.67 1.83
CA ALA A 127 7.44 -7.05 1.03
C ALA A 127 7.75 -7.16 -0.46
N THR A 128 6.76 -7.54 -1.26
CA THR A 128 6.91 -7.80 -2.71
C THR A 128 5.68 -7.29 -3.46
N GLY A 129 5.78 -7.22 -4.79
CA GLY A 129 4.70 -6.83 -5.67
C GLY A 129 4.91 -5.46 -6.30
N LEU A 130 4.11 -5.14 -7.32
CA LEU A 130 4.18 -3.86 -8.02
C LEU A 130 3.77 -2.69 -7.13
N PHE A 131 2.79 -2.90 -6.28
CA PHE A 131 2.37 -1.92 -5.29
C PHE A 131 2.47 -2.53 -3.90
N ILE A 132 3.23 -1.86 -3.02
CA ILE A 132 3.42 -2.24 -1.62
C ILE A 132 2.78 -1.15 -0.75
N PRO A 133 1.64 -1.44 -0.08
CA PRO A 133 0.98 -0.47 0.78
C PRO A 133 1.88 -0.04 1.93
N ARG A 134 1.87 1.24 2.26
CA ARG A 134 2.68 1.78 3.34
C ARG A 134 2.32 1.16 4.69
N ARG A 135 3.28 0.47 5.28
CA ARG A 135 3.24 -0.15 6.61
C ARG A 135 4.49 0.21 7.42
N TRP A 136 5.13 1.31 7.07
CA TRP A 136 6.36 1.80 7.68
C TRP A 136 6.22 3.27 8.05
N ASP A 137 6.96 3.67 9.08
CA ASP A 137 7.04 5.06 9.52
C ASP A 137 7.99 5.86 8.63
N VAL A 138 9.12 5.23 8.25
CA VAL A 138 10.19 5.83 7.48
C VAL A 138 10.33 5.13 6.14
N GLY A 139 10.24 5.88 5.04
CA GLY A 139 10.40 5.38 3.67
C GLY A 139 11.88 5.20 3.29
N LEU A 140 12.11 4.87 2.01
CA LEU A 140 13.45 4.57 1.47
C LEU A 140 14.43 5.73 1.64
N MET A 141 13.95 6.96 1.45
CA MET A 141 14.78 8.18 1.49
C MET A 141 14.98 8.76 2.89
N GLY A 142 14.27 8.24 3.89
CA GLY A 142 14.35 8.75 5.25
C GLY A 142 15.36 7.99 6.10
N GLU A 143 15.72 8.55 7.24
CA GLU A 143 16.57 7.90 8.23
C GLU A 143 15.78 7.61 9.51
N LEU A 144 16.08 6.48 10.14
CA LEU A 144 15.54 6.19 11.47
C LEU A 144 16.12 7.20 12.46
N PRO A 145 15.32 7.73 13.40
CA PRO A 145 15.84 8.64 14.40
C PRO A 145 16.77 7.91 15.37
N ASP A 146 17.86 8.55 15.79
CA ASP A 146 18.78 7.99 16.78
C ASP A 146 18.11 7.78 18.13
N THR A 147 17.11 8.61 18.45
CA THR A 147 16.37 8.57 19.70
C THR A 147 14.89 8.86 19.48
N VAL A 148 14.03 8.22 20.27
CA VAL A 148 12.58 8.47 20.27
C VAL A 148 12.14 8.93 21.66
N VAL A 149 11.44 10.06 21.73
CA VAL A 149 10.82 10.51 22.96
C VAL A 149 9.48 9.78 23.11
N SER A 150 9.39 8.87 24.09
CA SER A 150 8.13 8.20 24.39
C SER A 150 7.15 9.18 25.02
N ASN A 151 5.96 9.29 24.45
CA ASN A 151 4.87 10.09 25.00
C ASN A 151 4.09 9.34 26.12
N SER A 152 4.43 8.08 26.36
CA SER A 152 3.82 7.25 27.40
C SER A 152 4.86 6.85 28.43
N PRO A 153 4.82 7.41 29.66
CA PRO A 153 5.77 7.05 30.72
C PRO A 153 5.62 5.60 31.20
N GLU A 154 4.56 4.91 30.81
CA GLU A 154 4.28 3.54 31.23
C GLU A 154 4.84 2.49 30.26
N THR A 155 5.24 2.87 29.04
CA THR A 155 5.84 1.96 28.06
C THR A 155 7.36 2.07 28.10
N SER A 156 8.03 0.97 28.39
CA SER A 156 9.50 0.88 28.41
C SER A 156 10.11 0.83 27.02
N SER A 157 9.30 0.79 25.94
CA SER A 157 9.77 0.68 24.56
C SER A 157 8.84 1.39 23.59
N ASP A 158 9.43 1.96 22.56
CA ASP A 158 8.75 2.47 21.36
C ASP A 158 9.30 1.74 20.13
N TYR A 159 8.53 1.69 19.06
CA TYR A 159 8.90 0.99 17.84
C TYR A 159 8.82 1.93 16.64
N ARG A 160 9.79 1.81 15.72
CA ARG A 160 9.77 2.47 14.43
C ARG A 160 10.05 1.46 13.35
N THR A 161 9.38 1.64 12.23
CA THR A 161 9.53 0.76 11.07
C THR A 161 10.12 1.54 9.91
N LYS A 162 11.08 0.94 9.22
CA LYS A 162 11.67 1.51 8.00
C LYS A 162 11.63 0.52 6.87
N LEU A 163 11.31 1.04 5.67
CA LEU A 163 11.41 0.30 4.42
C LEU A 163 12.83 0.40 3.86
N TYR A 164 13.37 -0.73 3.47
CA TYR A 164 14.63 -0.84 2.75
C TYR A 164 14.45 -1.62 1.44
N ASN A 165 15.14 -1.23 0.38
CA ASN A 165 15.45 -2.15 -0.69
C ASN A 165 16.56 -3.11 -0.22
N VAL A 166 16.78 -4.24 -0.93
CA VAL A 166 17.71 -5.25 -0.46
C VAL A 166 19.16 -4.75 -0.32
N PRO A 167 19.71 -3.94 -1.27
CA PRO A 167 21.02 -3.32 -1.07
C PRO A 167 21.11 -2.48 0.21
N GLY A 168 20.17 -1.58 0.43
CA GLY A 168 20.14 -0.75 1.65
C GLY A 168 19.89 -1.55 2.93
N PHE A 169 19.18 -2.69 2.85
CA PHE A 169 19.01 -3.59 3.98
C PHE A 169 20.36 -4.28 4.36
N PHE A 170 21.18 -4.64 3.37
CA PHE A 170 22.50 -5.18 3.65
C PHE A 170 23.45 -4.14 4.26
N GLU A 171 23.34 -2.89 3.84
CA GLU A 171 24.05 -1.78 4.48
C GLU A 171 23.61 -1.59 5.94
N TYR A 172 22.29 -1.60 6.19
CA TYR A 172 21.73 -1.52 7.54
C TYR A 172 22.20 -2.65 8.46
N LEU A 173 22.34 -3.88 7.94
CA LEU A 173 22.83 -5.02 8.71
C LEU A 173 24.35 -4.95 8.99
N ASP A 174 25.08 -3.97 8.40
CA ASP A 174 26.56 -4.03 8.30
C ASP A 174 26.97 -5.43 7.81
N ALA A 175 26.27 -5.90 6.77
CA ALA A 175 26.34 -7.27 6.31
C ALA A 175 27.76 -7.59 5.86
N GLY A 176 28.46 -8.33 6.71
CA GLY A 176 29.80 -8.80 6.45
C GLY A 176 29.87 -9.67 5.19
N GLU A 177 31.11 -9.98 4.76
CA GLU A 177 31.37 -10.79 3.58
C GLU A 177 30.67 -12.15 3.62
N ASP A 178 30.40 -12.70 4.82
CA ASP A 178 29.72 -13.99 4.99
C ASP A 178 28.29 -13.98 4.48
N LEU A 179 27.52 -12.93 4.81
CA LEU A 179 26.15 -12.81 4.31
C LEU A 179 26.12 -12.52 2.81
N LYS A 180 27.04 -11.67 2.32
CA LYS A 180 27.16 -11.41 0.88
C LYS A 180 27.54 -12.68 0.13
N ALA A 181 28.47 -13.49 0.68
CA ALA A 181 28.91 -14.76 0.09
C ALA A 181 27.76 -15.80 0.04
N ALA A 182 26.81 -15.75 0.96
CA ALA A 182 25.66 -16.65 0.97
C ALA A 182 24.79 -16.53 -0.30
N PHE A 183 24.79 -15.36 -0.97
CA PHE A 183 24.11 -15.17 -2.25
C PHE A 183 24.88 -15.68 -3.47
N GLY A 184 26.07 -16.25 -3.27
CA GLY A 184 26.92 -16.78 -4.33
C GLY A 184 27.65 -15.69 -5.15
N PRO A 185 28.37 -16.08 -6.21
CA PRO A 185 29.24 -15.17 -6.97
C PRO A 185 28.51 -14.00 -7.67
N GLY A 186 27.21 -14.12 -7.90
CA GLY A 186 26.40 -13.08 -8.54
C GLY A 186 25.76 -12.10 -7.55
N GLY A 187 25.92 -12.31 -6.24
CA GLY A 187 25.24 -11.54 -5.22
C GLY A 187 23.71 -11.70 -5.26
N TYR A 188 22.99 -10.84 -4.52
CA TYR A 188 21.54 -10.80 -4.59
C TYR A 188 21.06 -10.42 -5.99
N GLN A 189 20.13 -11.20 -6.52
CA GLN A 189 19.50 -10.95 -7.81
C GLN A 189 18.02 -10.59 -7.61
N VAL A 190 17.57 -9.53 -8.27
CA VAL A 190 16.13 -9.22 -8.30
C VAL A 190 15.39 -10.41 -8.94
N PRO A 191 14.46 -11.04 -8.22
CA PRO A 191 13.75 -12.20 -8.73
C PRO A 191 13.13 -11.96 -10.12
N ALA A 192 13.20 -12.96 -10.99
CA ALA A 192 12.48 -12.95 -12.26
C ALA A 192 10.98 -13.11 -11.97
N ALA A 193 10.31 -12.02 -11.62
CA ALA A 193 8.90 -12.05 -11.32
C ALA A 193 8.07 -12.22 -12.59
N SER A 194 7.21 -13.22 -12.62
CA SER A 194 6.08 -13.23 -13.55
C SER A 194 5.05 -12.21 -13.05
N VAL A 195 4.77 -11.21 -13.86
CA VAL A 195 3.80 -10.15 -13.53
C VAL A 195 2.39 -10.67 -13.79
N ALA A 196 1.94 -11.64 -13.00
CA ALA A 196 0.55 -12.05 -13.00
C ALA A 196 -0.20 -11.23 -11.93
N PHE A 197 -0.83 -10.13 -12.35
CA PHE A 197 -1.72 -9.39 -11.46
C PHE A 197 -3.05 -10.11 -11.37
N THR A 198 -3.27 -10.82 -10.29
CA THR A 198 -4.61 -11.26 -9.94
C THR A 198 -5.27 -10.12 -9.17
N PRO A 199 -6.38 -9.54 -9.64
CA PRO A 199 -7.11 -8.57 -8.85
C PRO A 199 -7.41 -9.17 -7.49
N ALA A 200 -7.27 -8.37 -6.44
CA ALA A 200 -7.65 -8.80 -5.10
C ALA A 200 -9.13 -9.21 -5.14
N GLN A 201 -9.40 -10.49 -4.97
CA GLN A 201 -10.74 -11.06 -4.97
C GLN A 201 -11.16 -11.40 -3.56
N LEU A 202 -12.44 -11.16 -3.26
CA LEU A 202 -13.01 -11.64 -2.03
C LEU A 202 -13.13 -13.17 -2.10
N PRO A 203 -12.75 -13.89 -1.03
CA PRO A 203 -12.91 -15.35 -0.98
C PRO A 203 -14.36 -15.80 -1.21
N ALA A 204 -14.55 -17.02 -1.58
CA ALA A 204 -15.88 -17.64 -1.63
C ALA A 204 -16.50 -17.68 -0.23
N LEU A 205 -17.83 -17.59 -0.18
CA LEU A 205 -18.58 -17.73 1.06
C LEU A 205 -19.38 -19.04 1.06
N PRO A 206 -19.56 -19.68 2.21
CA PRO A 206 -20.53 -20.75 2.38
C PRO A 206 -21.96 -20.24 2.13
N ALA A 207 -22.83 -21.14 1.66
CA ALA A 207 -24.21 -20.79 1.30
C ALA A 207 -24.98 -20.11 2.44
N ALA A 208 -24.70 -20.48 3.70
CA ALA A 208 -25.33 -19.89 4.88
C ALA A 208 -25.07 -18.38 5.04
N TYR A 209 -23.94 -17.86 4.47
CA TYR A 209 -23.52 -16.47 4.59
C TYR A 209 -23.68 -15.67 3.29
N GLU A 210 -24.13 -16.32 2.21
CA GLU A 210 -24.12 -15.74 0.86
C GLU A 210 -25.04 -14.50 0.75
N ALA A 211 -26.18 -14.54 1.41
CA ALA A 211 -27.14 -13.41 1.42
C ALA A 211 -26.53 -12.13 1.99
N GLN A 212 -25.66 -12.26 3.02
CA GLN A 212 -25.00 -11.12 3.66
C GLN A 212 -23.72 -10.73 2.88
N GLY A 213 -23.04 -11.67 2.25
CA GLY A 213 -21.83 -11.41 1.48
C GLY A 213 -22.07 -10.73 0.14
N LYS A 214 -23.22 -11.00 -0.49
CA LYS A 214 -23.55 -10.39 -1.80
C LYS A 214 -23.52 -8.85 -1.78
N PRO A 215 -24.16 -8.13 -0.82
CA PRO A 215 -24.05 -6.67 -0.75
C PRO A 215 -22.61 -6.17 -0.57
N MET A 216 -21.77 -6.93 0.13
CA MET A 216 -20.35 -6.58 0.32
C MET A 216 -19.59 -6.70 -1.01
N ARG A 217 -19.78 -7.78 -1.77
CA ARG A 217 -19.19 -7.94 -3.10
C ARG A 217 -19.67 -6.85 -4.08
N ASP A 218 -20.97 -6.57 -4.11
CA ASP A 218 -21.54 -5.54 -4.99
C ASP A 218 -20.97 -4.15 -4.65
N LEU A 219 -20.82 -3.84 -3.36
CA LEU A 219 -20.21 -2.59 -2.91
C LEU A 219 -18.74 -2.51 -3.31
N TYR A 220 -17.99 -3.59 -3.14
CA TYR A 220 -16.58 -3.66 -3.50
C TYR A 220 -16.37 -3.49 -5.01
N ALA A 221 -17.17 -4.14 -5.84
CA ALA A 221 -17.12 -3.97 -7.29
C ALA A 221 -17.33 -2.49 -7.70
N ARG A 222 -18.27 -1.80 -7.05
CA ARG A 222 -18.48 -0.35 -7.25
C ARG A 222 -17.28 0.48 -6.80
N TYR A 223 -16.63 0.09 -5.70
CA TYR A 223 -15.45 0.78 -5.19
C TYR A 223 -14.27 0.66 -6.16
N LEU A 224 -14.05 -0.50 -6.73
CA LEU A 224 -13.01 -0.71 -7.76
C LEU A 224 -13.26 0.13 -9.02
N ALA A 225 -14.52 0.45 -9.32
CA ALA A 225 -14.89 1.26 -10.48
C ALA A 225 -14.94 2.76 -10.18
N ALA A 226 -14.94 3.17 -8.91
CA ALA A 226 -15.10 4.57 -8.51
C ALA A 226 -13.80 5.34 -8.73
N THR A 227 -13.85 6.41 -9.55
CA THR A 227 -12.73 7.32 -9.82
C THR A 227 -12.93 8.68 -9.14
N ASP A 228 -14.13 9.00 -8.69
CA ASP A 228 -14.44 10.23 -7.95
C ASP A 228 -14.18 10.05 -6.46
N ALA A 229 -13.41 10.98 -5.87
CA ALA A 229 -13.02 10.92 -4.46
C ALA A 229 -14.20 10.98 -3.49
N GLY A 230 -15.27 11.73 -3.82
CA GLY A 230 -16.47 11.82 -3.01
C GLY A 230 -17.23 10.49 -2.99
N GLU A 231 -17.38 9.87 -4.17
CA GLU A 231 -18.00 8.55 -4.27
C GLU A 231 -17.17 7.48 -3.54
N GLN A 232 -15.84 7.49 -3.68
CA GLN A 232 -14.93 6.58 -2.95
C GLN A 232 -15.15 6.69 -1.44
N ARG A 233 -15.17 7.92 -0.89
CA ARG A 233 -15.42 8.14 0.56
C ARG A 233 -16.81 7.65 0.98
N ARG A 234 -17.83 7.90 0.15
CA ARG A 234 -19.20 7.45 0.42
C ARG A 234 -19.28 5.91 0.48
N LEU A 235 -18.65 5.23 -0.46
CA LEU A 235 -18.60 3.77 -0.51
C LEU A 235 -17.80 3.22 0.67
N LYS A 236 -16.66 3.81 1.01
CA LYS A 236 -15.84 3.44 2.16
C LYS A 236 -16.62 3.56 3.48
N LYS A 237 -17.38 4.63 3.66
CA LYS A 237 -18.26 4.79 4.83
C LYS A 237 -19.34 3.71 4.88
N ALA A 238 -19.92 3.34 3.74
CA ALA A 238 -20.93 2.29 3.65
C ALA A 238 -20.36 0.89 3.93
N SER A 239 -19.08 0.63 3.58
CA SER A 239 -18.44 -0.66 3.80
C SER A 239 -18.33 -1.03 5.27
N LEU A 240 -18.03 -0.06 6.13
CA LEU A 240 -17.93 -0.30 7.56
C LEU A 240 -19.24 -0.84 8.16
N LYS A 241 -20.37 -0.26 7.72
CA LYS A 241 -21.69 -0.73 8.17
C LYS A 241 -21.96 -2.16 7.69
N LEU A 242 -21.71 -2.46 6.42
CA LEU A 242 -21.91 -3.81 5.88
C LEU A 242 -21.00 -4.83 6.58
N TRP A 243 -19.76 -4.48 6.86
CA TRP A 243 -18.83 -5.33 7.59
C TRP A 243 -19.34 -5.60 9.02
N GLN A 244 -19.79 -4.58 9.75
CA GLN A 244 -20.34 -4.74 11.09
C GLN A 244 -21.61 -5.63 11.09
N ASP A 245 -22.53 -5.41 10.15
CA ASP A 245 -23.75 -6.20 9.98
C ASP A 245 -23.40 -7.68 9.67
N PHE A 246 -22.39 -7.91 8.81
CA PHE A 246 -21.90 -9.25 8.49
C PHE A 246 -21.30 -9.95 9.72
N VAL A 247 -20.41 -9.29 10.46
CA VAL A 247 -19.78 -9.84 11.67
C VAL A 247 -20.84 -10.18 12.73
N LYS A 248 -21.83 -9.32 12.90
CA LYS A 248 -22.96 -9.58 13.83
C LYS A 248 -23.77 -10.82 13.41
N THR A 249 -24.14 -10.93 12.13
CA THR A 249 -24.87 -12.09 11.62
C THR A 249 -24.06 -13.37 11.76
N ARG A 250 -22.77 -13.31 11.45
CA ARG A 250 -21.86 -14.44 11.65
C ARG A 250 -21.83 -14.90 13.11
N ALA A 251 -21.74 -13.97 14.06
CA ALA A 251 -21.78 -14.33 15.49
C ALA A 251 -23.11 -15.02 15.90
N GLN A 252 -24.22 -14.68 15.25
CA GLN A 252 -25.52 -15.34 15.49
C GLN A 252 -25.60 -16.74 14.88
N LEU A 253 -24.89 -17.00 13.76
CA LEU A 253 -24.88 -18.29 13.07
C LEU A 253 -23.76 -19.20 13.59
N SER A 254 -22.76 -18.65 14.28
CA SER A 254 -21.67 -19.43 14.87
C SER A 254 -22.20 -20.45 15.86
N GLY A 255 -21.73 -21.70 15.72
CA GLY A 255 -22.23 -22.84 16.48
C GLY A 255 -23.49 -23.51 15.90
N GLN A 256 -24.11 -22.91 14.86
CA GLN A 256 -25.19 -23.50 14.08
C GLN A 256 -24.70 -24.00 12.72
N SER A 257 -23.52 -23.56 12.29
CA SER A 257 -22.86 -23.92 11.03
C SER A 257 -21.64 -24.81 11.29
N PRO A 258 -21.18 -25.59 10.30
CA PRO A 258 -19.90 -26.30 10.39
C PRO A 258 -18.74 -25.35 10.69
N VAL A 259 -17.76 -25.79 11.47
CA VAL A 259 -16.56 -24.97 11.82
C VAL A 259 -15.82 -24.48 10.58
N ALA A 260 -15.78 -25.30 9.52
CA ALA A 260 -15.15 -24.90 8.24
C ALA A 260 -15.83 -23.68 7.61
N ASP A 261 -17.15 -23.58 7.70
CA ASP A 261 -17.94 -22.46 7.18
C ASP A 261 -17.64 -21.18 7.97
N ASP A 262 -17.52 -21.28 9.30
CA ASP A 262 -17.15 -20.15 10.16
C ASP A 262 -15.73 -19.65 9.83
N VAL A 263 -14.77 -20.55 9.55
CA VAL A 263 -13.40 -20.20 9.13
C VAL A 263 -13.43 -19.46 7.79
N GLN A 264 -14.18 -19.94 6.80
CA GLN A 264 -14.31 -19.26 5.51
C GLN A 264 -15.00 -17.89 5.63
N ALA A 265 -16.05 -17.79 6.44
CA ALA A 265 -16.72 -16.52 6.69
C ALA A 265 -15.79 -15.50 7.38
N ASN A 266 -14.92 -15.96 8.29
CA ASN A 266 -13.88 -15.13 8.89
C ASN A 266 -12.88 -14.64 7.83
N ALA A 267 -12.36 -15.53 7.00
CA ALA A 267 -11.42 -15.19 5.94
C ALA A 267 -12.02 -14.14 4.98
N PHE A 268 -13.31 -14.29 4.62
CA PHE A 268 -14.02 -13.30 3.80
C PHE A 268 -14.12 -11.94 4.49
N ALA A 269 -14.51 -11.91 5.79
CA ALA A 269 -14.65 -10.66 6.54
C ALA A 269 -13.32 -9.92 6.67
N SER A 270 -12.23 -10.65 6.94
CA SER A 270 -10.87 -10.09 7.02
C SER A 270 -10.42 -9.56 5.66
N ALA A 271 -10.57 -10.35 4.60
CA ALA A 271 -10.20 -9.92 3.25
C ALA A 271 -10.99 -8.68 2.80
N PHE A 272 -12.30 -8.63 3.09
CA PHE A 272 -13.11 -7.45 2.80
C PHE A 272 -12.61 -6.21 3.54
N PHE A 273 -12.28 -6.33 4.83
CA PHE A 273 -11.74 -5.23 5.61
C PHE A 273 -10.38 -4.77 5.07
N ASP A 274 -9.48 -5.71 4.77
CA ASP A 274 -8.15 -5.42 4.23
C ASP A 274 -8.22 -4.66 2.90
N LEU A 275 -9.15 -5.05 2.01
CA LEU A 275 -9.33 -4.37 0.73
C LEU A 275 -9.75 -2.89 0.88
N TRP A 276 -10.54 -2.55 1.90
CA TRP A 276 -10.97 -1.19 2.17
C TRP A 276 -9.91 -0.32 2.84
N THR A 277 -8.86 -0.92 3.38
CA THR A 277 -7.73 -0.21 3.99
C THR A 277 -6.61 0.08 2.99
N GLN A 278 -6.65 -0.53 1.79
CA GLN A 278 -5.65 -0.29 0.76
C GLN A 278 -5.73 1.14 0.23
N PRO A 279 -4.60 1.86 0.12
CA PRO A 279 -4.55 3.20 -0.45
C PRO A 279 -4.65 3.20 -1.99
N ALA A 280 -4.34 2.06 -2.61
CA ALA A 280 -4.46 1.85 -4.05
C ALA A 280 -4.59 0.35 -4.36
N VAL A 281 -5.05 0.04 -5.58
CA VAL A 281 -5.12 -1.33 -6.10
C VAL A 281 -4.63 -1.36 -7.55
N ILE A 282 -3.89 -2.43 -7.88
CA ILE A 282 -3.48 -2.71 -9.25
C ILE A 282 -4.50 -3.66 -9.90
N LEU A 283 -4.92 -3.31 -11.08
CA LEU A 283 -5.85 -4.08 -11.90
C LEU A 283 -5.22 -4.34 -13.27
N PRO A 284 -5.52 -5.47 -13.92
CA PRO A 284 -5.11 -5.66 -15.30
C PRO A 284 -5.73 -4.57 -16.20
N ASP A 285 -5.03 -4.19 -17.25
CA ASP A 285 -5.64 -3.36 -18.29
C ASP A 285 -6.81 -4.14 -18.92
N PRO A 286 -7.94 -3.46 -19.20
CA PRO A 286 -9.01 -4.12 -19.93
C PRO A 286 -8.45 -4.59 -21.28
N ALA A 287 -8.82 -5.82 -21.66
CA ALA A 287 -8.48 -6.30 -22.98
C ALA A 287 -8.92 -5.26 -24.04
N PRO A 288 -8.12 -5.00 -25.08
CA PRO A 288 -8.55 -4.11 -26.14
C PRO A 288 -9.91 -4.59 -26.64
N ALA A 289 -10.86 -3.66 -26.71
CA ALA A 289 -12.16 -3.95 -27.30
C ALA A 289 -11.92 -4.41 -28.74
N GLY A 290 -12.16 -5.72 -28.98
CA GLY A 290 -11.99 -6.35 -30.29
C GLY A 290 -12.99 -5.83 -31.32
#